data_2e63196d46b3dae024488726b18f7a08
#
_entry.id   2e63196d46b3dae024488726b18f7a08
#
_cell.length_a   1.000
_cell.length_b   1.000
_cell.length_c   1.000
_cell.angle_alpha   90.00
_cell.angle_beta   90.00
_cell.angle_gamma   90.00
#
_symmetry.space_group_name_H-M   'P 1'
#
loop_
_entity.id
_entity.type
_entity.pdbx_description
1 polymer ?
#
loop_
_entity_poly.entity_id
_entity_poly.type
_entity_poly.pdbx_seq_one_letter_code
_entity_poly.pdbx_strand_id
1 'polypeptide(L)'
;MIMIEKFLNDEQDPKAVEKVYMRLADLLTTGEEIAYIAVQKKPLVNLLPDCIALTNKRILFFTPANLGLSIKFIDFVWKDIVDVFTKEEIIGAIFSVKTTNGAEMGVDYLPKVQARKLYQYAQERKEAEREARRLRDLEEKRAESGAMQFEAPVAFAAPVQPEPVAPQVIHEEPVAVAPKPDELTEKLK
;
A
#
# COMPACT_ATOMS: atom_id res chain seq x y z
N MET A 1 -1.35 -5.67 27.48
CA MET A 1 -0.24 -4.70 27.57
C MET A 1 -0.25 -3.91 26.26
N ILE A 2 -0.61 -2.65 26.33
CA ILE A 2 -0.77 -1.82 25.13
C ILE A 2 0.62 -1.46 24.64
N MET A 3 0.98 -1.83 23.41
CA MET A 3 2.31 -1.51 22.85
C MET A 3 2.40 -0.03 22.41
N ILE A 4 2.33 0.88 23.38
CA ILE A 4 2.50 2.32 23.14
C ILE A 4 3.97 2.68 22.93
N GLU A 5 4.88 1.86 23.42
CA GLU A 5 6.34 2.09 23.39
C GLU A 5 6.87 2.44 21.98
N LYS A 6 6.30 1.84 20.93
CA LYS A 6 6.71 2.14 19.55
C LYS A 6 6.43 3.60 19.12
N PHE A 7 5.58 4.32 19.83
CA PHE A 7 5.21 5.70 19.52
C PHE A 7 5.93 6.74 20.39
N LEU A 8 6.73 6.32 21.36
CA LEU A 8 7.33 7.22 22.36
C LEU A 8 8.74 7.74 22.00
N ASN A 9 9.27 7.39 20.84
CA ASN A 9 10.67 7.64 20.51
C ASN A 9 10.98 9.05 19.95
N ASP A 10 9.96 9.86 19.66
CA ASP A 10 10.11 11.09 18.87
C ASP A 10 9.63 12.33 19.62
N GLU A 11 10.18 12.58 20.80
CA GLU A 11 9.75 13.69 21.68
C GLU A 11 8.24 13.61 22.05
N GLN A 12 7.68 12.43 22.05
CA GLN A 12 6.28 12.19 22.39
C GLN A 12 6.05 12.36 23.90
N ASP A 13 4.91 12.96 24.24
CA ASP A 13 4.39 12.92 25.62
C ASP A 13 3.63 11.60 25.82
N PRO A 14 4.09 10.69 26.69
CA PRO A 14 3.47 9.40 26.91
C PRO A 14 1.99 9.49 27.28
N LYS A 15 1.62 10.46 28.12
CA LYS A 15 0.24 10.64 28.58
C LYS A 15 -0.69 11.13 27.45
N ALA A 16 -0.16 11.98 26.58
CA ALA A 16 -0.92 12.46 25.42
C ALA A 16 -1.13 11.33 24.40
N VAL A 17 -0.07 10.58 24.10
CA VAL A 17 -0.13 9.43 23.19
C VAL A 17 -1.08 8.36 23.71
N GLU A 18 -1.04 8.04 25.01
CA GLU A 18 -1.93 7.05 25.62
C GLU A 18 -3.40 7.45 25.48
N LYS A 19 -3.73 8.69 25.78
CA LYS A 19 -5.12 9.21 25.62
C LYS A 19 -5.61 9.13 24.18
N VAL A 20 -4.75 9.48 23.22
CA VAL A 20 -5.08 9.40 21.80
C VAL A 20 -5.24 7.95 21.38
N TYR A 21 -4.33 7.08 21.79
CA TYR A 21 -4.35 5.66 21.47
C TYR A 21 -5.63 4.97 21.96
N MET A 22 -6.04 5.19 23.21
CA MET A 22 -7.25 4.60 23.76
C MET A 22 -8.49 4.98 22.94
N ARG A 23 -8.59 6.23 22.51
CA ARG A 23 -9.71 6.71 21.69
C ARG A 23 -9.65 6.19 20.26
N LEU A 24 -8.43 6.05 19.70
CA LEU A 24 -8.23 5.45 18.39
C LEU A 24 -8.65 4.00 18.36
N ALA A 25 -8.33 3.24 19.40
CA ALA A 25 -8.64 1.81 19.46
C ALA A 25 -10.12 1.52 19.23
N ASP A 26 -11.00 2.39 19.73
CA ASP A 26 -12.46 2.26 19.57
C ASP A 26 -12.95 2.63 18.15
N LEU A 27 -12.10 3.31 17.36
CA LEU A 27 -12.45 3.79 16.02
C LEU A 27 -11.84 2.92 14.89
N LEU A 28 -10.93 2.02 15.23
CA LEU A 28 -10.26 1.19 14.23
C LEU A 28 -11.21 0.18 13.61
N THR A 29 -11.09 0.02 12.32
CA THR A 29 -11.84 -1.00 11.56
C THR A 29 -11.06 -2.33 11.52
N THR A 30 -11.73 -3.42 11.14
CA THR A 30 -11.09 -4.74 11.04
C THR A 30 -9.84 -4.70 10.17
N GLY A 31 -8.71 -5.17 10.69
CA GLY A 31 -7.42 -5.14 10.00
C GLY A 31 -6.82 -3.74 9.85
N GLU A 32 -7.31 -2.75 10.61
CA GLU A 32 -6.70 -1.43 10.66
C GLU A 32 -5.66 -1.35 11.79
N GLU A 33 -4.46 -0.91 11.46
CA GLU A 33 -3.33 -0.81 12.38
C GLU A 33 -2.79 0.60 12.41
N ILE A 34 -2.52 1.08 13.63
CA ILE A 34 -1.87 2.39 13.82
C ILE A 34 -0.39 2.26 13.51
N ALA A 35 0.06 3.06 12.55
CA ALA A 35 1.46 3.15 12.19
C ALA A 35 2.18 4.25 12.97
N TYR A 36 1.57 5.42 13.10
CA TYR A 36 2.18 6.55 13.79
C TYR A 36 1.14 7.47 14.43
N ILE A 37 1.51 8.11 15.55
CA ILE A 37 0.72 9.14 16.23
C ILE A 37 1.61 10.36 16.41
N ALA A 38 1.13 11.53 16.05
CA ALA A 38 1.77 12.80 16.33
C ALA A 38 0.86 13.71 17.14
N VAL A 39 1.44 14.43 18.09
CA VAL A 39 0.72 15.29 19.00
C VAL A 39 1.28 16.71 18.93
N GLN A 40 0.40 17.67 18.73
CA GLN A 40 0.73 19.10 18.72
C GLN A 40 1.38 19.52 20.04
N LYS A 41 2.40 20.38 19.97
CA LYS A 41 3.11 20.90 21.14
C LYS A 41 3.18 22.44 21.09
N LYS A 42 2.10 23.10 21.50
CA LYS A 42 2.07 24.57 21.55
C LYS A 42 2.96 25.11 22.66
N PRO A 43 3.72 26.22 22.44
CA PRO A 43 4.75 26.66 23.36
C PRO A 43 4.23 27.23 24.69
N LEU A 44 3.01 27.76 24.75
CA LEU A 44 2.52 28.45 25.94
C LEU A 44 1.37 27.71 26.66
N VAL A 45 0.48 27.08 25.91
CA VAL A 45 -0.70 26.38 26.46
C VAL A 45 -0.97 25.13 25.65
N ASN A 46 -0.67 23.98 26.22
CA ASN A 46 -0.92 22.69 25.57
C ASN A 46 -1.96 21.84 26.32
N LEU A 47 -3.04 22.50 26.76
CA LEU A 47 -4.09 21.82 27.52
C LEU A 47 -4.87 20.82 26.67
N LEU A 48 -5.05 21.13 25.37
CA LEU A 48 -5.90 20.39 24.44
C LEU A 48 -5.22 20.33 23.07
N PRO A 49 -4.18 19.50 22.88
CA PRO A 49 -3.47 19.43 21.64
C PRO A 49 -4.29 18.75 20.54
N ASP A 50 -4.16 19.26 19.34
CA ASP A 50 -4.56 18.54 18.15
C ASP A 50 -3.63 17.35 17.90
N CYS A 51 -4.16 16.26 17.37
CA CYS A 51 -3.39 15.06 17.14
C CYS A 51 -3.65 14.52 15.74
N ILE A 52 -2.65 13.86 15.17
CA ILE A 52 -2.75 13.13 13.92
C ILE A 52 -2.39 11.68 14.18
N ALA A 53 -3.19 10.77 13.65
CA ALA A 53 -2.85 9.36 13.62
C ALA A 53 -2.84 8.84 12.17
N LEU A 54 -1.80 8.11 11.83
CA LEU A 54 -1.68 7.42 10.56
C LEU A 54 -1.94 5.94 10.76
N THR A 55 -2.80 5.38 9.93
CA THR A 55 -3.06 3.95 9.89
C THR A 55 -2.68 3.39 8.52
N ASN A 56 -2.75 2.07 8.40
CA ASN A 56 -2.61 1.43 7.10
C ASN A 56 -3.76 1.75 6.12
N LYS A 57 -4.89 2.33 6.58
CA LYS A 57 -6.08 2.62 5.76
C LYS A 57 -6.35 4.10 5.55
N ARG A 58 -6.04 4.96 6.52
CA ARG A 58 -6.44 6.39 6.52
C ARG A 58 -5.55 7.25 7.41
N ILE A 59 -5.70 8.57 7.25
CA ILE A 59 -5.17 9.58 8.17
C ILE A 59 -6.33 10.08 9.01
N LEU A 60 -6.15 10.15 10.33
CA LEU A 60 -7.16 10.67 11.27
C LEU A 60 -6.63 11.93 11.96
N PHE A 61 -7.45 12.96 11.97
CA PHE A 61 -7.23 14.20 12.69
C PHE A 61 -8.17 14.26 13.89
N PHE A 62 -7.62 14.60 15.03
CA PHE A 62 -8.34 14.74 16.30
C PHE A 62 -8.20 16.16 16.78
N THR A 63 -9.29 16.88 16.80
CA THR A 63 -9.35 18.25 17.29
C THR A 63 -10.25 18.33 18.52
N PRO A 64 -9.73 18.65 19.69
CA PRO A 64 -10.55 18.88 20.89
C PRO A 64 -11.50 20.05 20.66
N ALA A 65 -12.75 19.88 21.06
CA ALA A 65 -13.77 20.89 20.98
C ALA A 65 -14.41 21.10 22.37
N ASN A 66 -15.14 22.21 22.55
CA ASN A 66 -15.85 22.52 23.79
C ASN A 66 -14.97 22.40 25.05
N LEU A 67 -13.78 23.03 25.05
CA LEU A 67 -12.82 22.95 26.16
C LEU A 67 -12.42 21.51 26.52
N GLY A 68 -12.41 20.60 25.53
CA GLY A 68 -12.02 19.19 25.71
C GLY A 68 -13.16 18.27 26.16
N LEU A 69 -14.38 18.79 26.27
CA LEU A 69 -15.56 17.98 26.58
C LEU A 69 -15.98 17.10 25.39
N SER A 70 -15.62 17.50 24.18
CA SER A 70 -15.86 16.72 22.95
C SER A 70 -14.60 16.69 22.09
N ILE A 71 -14.57 15.75 21.15
CA ILE A 71 -13.51 15.62 20.16
C ILE A 71 -14.14 15.51 18.79
N LYS A 72 -13.64 16.32 17.88
CA LYS A 72 -13.98 16.22 16.46
C LYS A 72 -12.97 15.30 15.78
N PHE A 73 -13.50 14.31 15.07
CA PHE A 73 -12.71 13.41 14.24
C PHE A 73 -12.95 13.74 12.79
N ILE A 74 -11.88 13.82 12.02
CA ILE A 74 -11.93 13.91 10.57
C ILE A 74 -10.92 12.92 10.03
N ASP A 75 -11.32 12.09 9.09
CA ASP A 75 -10.44 11.12 8.48
C ASP A 75 -10.47 11.20 6.95
N PHE A 76 -9.35 10.84 6.34
CA PHE A 76 -9.16 10.75 4.91
C PHE A 76 -8.53 9.42 4.56
N VAL A 77 -9.20 8.62 3.73
CA VAL A 77 -8.64 7.37 3.23
C VAL A 77 -7.51 7.65 2.24
N TRP A 78 -6.48 6.79 2.21
CA TRP A 78 -5.28 7.02 1.40
C TRP A 78 -5.56 7.25 -0.09
N LYS A 79 -6.57 6.59 -0.65
CA LYS A 79 -6.98 6.74 -2.05
C LYS A 79 -7.47 8.15 -2.40
N ASP A 80 -7.99 8.89 -1.43
CA ASP A 80 -8.55 10.23 -1.62
C ASP A 80 -7.51 11.34 -1.35
N ILE A 81 -6.31 11.00 -0.89
CA ILE A 81 -5.23 11.95 -0.64
C ILE A 81 -4.45 12.18 -1.94
N VAL A 82 -4.50 13.40 -2.43
CA VAL A 82 -3.72 13.84 -3.59
C VAL A 82 -2.29 14.14 -3.19
N ASP A 83 -2.14 14.94 -2.12
CA ASP A 83 -0.82 15.35 -1.68
C ASP A 83 -0.71 15.55 -0.18
N VAL A 84 0.52 15.51 0.32
CA VAL A 84 0.87 15.80 1.71
C VAL A 84 2.01 16.79 1.73
N PHE A 85 1.95 17.73 2.65
CA PHE A 85 2.93 18.81 2.79
C PHE A 85 3.45 18.85 4.22
N THR A 86 4.72 19.17 4.33
CA THR A 86 5.35 19.49 5.61
C THR A 86 6.15 20.77 5.46
N LYS A 87 5.94 21.72 6.36
CA LYS A 87 6.69 22.96 6.46
C LYS A 87 7.27 23.08 7.84
N GLU A 88 8.59 23.15 7.94
CA GLU A 88 9.26 23.45 9.20
C GLU A 88 9.29 24.96 9.43
N GLU A 89 8.95 25.34 10.65
CA GLU A 89 8.97 26.73 11.11
C GLU A 89 10.03 26.92 12.22
N ILE A 90 10.17 28.14 12.72
CA ILE A 90 11.09 28.43 13.84
C ILE A 90 10.71 27.56 15.05
N ILE A 91 9.41 27.50 15.35
CA ILE A 91 8.87 26.71 16.46
C ILE A 91 7.97 25.62 15.88
N GLY A 92 8.50 24.38 15.80
CA GLY A 92 7.76 23.22 15.32
C GLY A 92 7.67 23.12 13.80
N ALA A 93 6.65 22.41 13.34
CA ALA A 93 6.34 22.21 11.93
C ALA A 93 4.83 22.10 11.71
N ILE A 94 4.42 22.32 10.47
CA ILE A 94 3.05 22.12 10.01
C ILE A 94 3.06 20.86 9.15
N PHE A 95 2.09 19.99 9.36
CA PHE A 95 1.78 18.89 8.45
C PHE A 95 0.36 19.08 7.92
N SER A 96 0.18 18.99 6.62
CA SER A 96 -1.13 19.14 5.97
C SER A 96 -1.34 18.13 4.85
N VAL A 97 -2.59 17.80 4.61
CA VAL A 97 -3.04 16.92 3.54
C VAL A 97 -4.00 17.67 2.63
N LYS A 98 -3.96 17.32 1.34
CA LYS A 98 -4.90 17.77 0.33
C LYS A 98 -5.58 16.57 -0.31
N THR A 99 -6.89 16.65 -0.43
CA THR A 99 -7.73 15.58 -0.94
C THR A 99 -8.20 15.84 -2.38
N THR A 100 -8.70 14.80 -3.03
CA THR A 100 -9.21 14.85 -4.41
C THR A 100 -10.37 15.82 -4.60
N ASN A 101 -11.19 16.04 -3.56
CA ASN A 101 -12.28 17.02 -3.57
C ASN A 101 -11.82 18.46 -3.26
N GLY A 102 -10.51 18.68 -3.11
CA GLY A 102 -9.93 19.99 -2.82
C GLY A 102 -9.94 20.40 -1.34
N ALA A 103 -10.42 19.54 -0.43
CA ALA A 103 -10.33 19.82 0.99
C ALA A 103 -8.87 19.74 1.46
N GLU A 104 -8.48 20.69 2.31
CA GLU A 104 -7.18 20.72 2.96
C GLU A 104 -7.36 20.70 4.48
N MET A 105 -6.52 19.93 5.14
CA MET A 105 -6.49 19.87 6.59
C MET A 105 -5.07 19.67 7.09
N GLY A 106 -4.72 20.33 8.19
CA GLY A 106 -3.39 20.22 8.77
C GLY A 106 -3.37 20.52 10.26
N VAL A 107 -2.25 20.22 10.86
CA VAL A 107 -1.94 20.53 12.26
C VAL A 107 -0.59 21.24 12.31
N ASP A 108 -0.56 22.35 13.01
CA ASP A 108 0.62 23.16 13.28
C ASP A 108 1.29 22.78 14.61
N TYR A 109 2.42 23.42 14.92
CA TYR A 109 3.18 23.20 16.16
C TYR A 109 3.50 21.72 16.45
N LEU A 110 3.66 20.90 15.43
CA LEU A 110 4.16 19.54 15.59
C LEU A 110 5.68 19.59 15.88
N PRO A 111 6.21 18.73 16.75
CA PRO A 111 7.67 18.52 16.82
C PRO A 111 8.20 18.16 15.43
N LYS A 112 9.33 18.78 15.01
CA LYS A 112 9.86 18.61 13.65
C LYS A 112 10.12 17.14 13.29
N VAL A 113 10.62 16.37 14.26
CA VAL A 113 10.86 14.93 14.06
C VAL A 113 9.57 14.19 13.76
N GLN A 114 8.50 14.49 14.48
CA GLN A 114 7.18 13.88 14.25
C GLN A 114 6.61 14.26 12.88
N ALA A 115 6.72 15.53 12.50
CA ALA A 115 6.23 16.00 11.19
C ALA A 115 6.98 15.33 10.03
N ARG A 116 8.30 15.13 10.14
CA ARG A 116 9.10 14.40 9.14
C ARG A 116 8.67 12.95 9.03
N LYS A 117 8.41 12.27 10.15
CA LYS A 117 7.92 10.89 10.15
C LYS A 117 6.52 10.76 9.59
N LEU A 118 5.61 11.69 9.92
CA LEU A 118 4.29 11.75 9.27
C LEU A 118 4.43 11.86 7.75
N TYR A 119 5.29 12.76 7.28
CA TYR A 119 5.52 12.97 5.86
C TYR A 119 6.09 11.73 5.18
N GLN A 120 7.14 11.14 5.75
CA GLN A 120 7.77 9.92 5.22
C GLN A 120 6.75 8.80 5.10
N TYR A 121 6.03 8.49 6.18
CA TYR A 121 5.03 7.44 6.17
C TYR A 121 3.90 7.71 5.17
N ALA A 122 3.43 8.96 5.10
CA ALA A 122 2.39 9.33 4.15
C ALA A 122 2.84 9.18 2.69
N GLN A 123 4.10 9.48 2.37
CA GLN A 123 4.65 9.25 1.03
C GLN A 123 4.73 7.75 0.71
N GLU A 124 5.20 6.93 1.64
CA GLU A 124 5.24 5.47 1.48
C GLU A 124 3.83 4.90 1.21
N ARG A 125 2.83 5.37 1.95
CA ARG A 125 1.43 4.94 1.74
C ARG A 125 0.85 5.41 0.41
N LYS A 126 1.14 6.64 -0.01
CA LYS A 126 0.74 7.16 -1.32
C LYS A 126 1.34 6.33 -2.46
N GLU A 127 2.59 5.95 -2.34
CA GLU A 127 3.26 5.11 -3.34
C GLU A 127 2.63 3.71 -3.39
N ALA A 128 2.40 3.09 -2.23
CA ALA A 128 1.71 1.80 -2.14
C ALA A 128 0.30 1.84 -2.77
N GLU A 129 -0.45 2.93 -2.56
CA GLU A 129 -1.78 3.10 -3.17
C GLU A 129 -1.72 3.29 -4.69
N ARG A 130 -0.73 4.03 -5.19
CA ARG A 130 -0.49 4.17 -6.64
C ARG A 130 -0.17 2.82 -7.29
N GLU A 131 0.68 2.03 -6.67
CA GLU A 131 1.04 0.70 -7.16
C GLU A 131 -0.16 -0.25 -7.13
N ALA A 132 -0.93 -0.26 -6.05
CA ALA A 132 -2.15 -1.04 -5.95
C ALA A 132 -3.19 -0.66 -7.01
N ARG A 133 -3.32 0.64 -7.32
CA ARG A 133 -4.19 1.12 -8.41
C ARG A 133 -3.70 0.62 -9.76
N ARG A 134 -2.41 0.78 -10.03
CA ARG A 134 -1.80 0.31 -11.28
C ARG A 134 -1.99 -1.19 -11.51
N LEU A 135 -1.85 -1.99 -10.46
CA LEU A 135 -2.08 -3.43 -10.55
C LEU A 135 -3.53 -3.76 -10.88
N ARG A 136 -4.48 -3.12 -10.21
CA ARG A 136 -5.93 -3.28 -10.50
C ARG A 136 -6.25 -2.93 -11.96
N ASP A 137 -5.74 -1.80 -12.45
CA ASP A 137 -5.95 -1.37 -13.84
C ASP A 137 -5.37 -2.38 -14.86
N LEU A 138 -4.25 -3.01 -14.53
CA LEU A 138 -3.65 -4.07 -15.37
C LEU A 138 -4.45 -5.36 -15.34
N GLU A 139 -4.98 -5.75 -14.18
CA GLU A 139 -5.83 -6.93 -14.03
C GLU A 139 -7.16 -6.75 -14.78
N GLU A 140 -7.77 -5.58 -14.69
CA GLU A 140 -8.98 -5.22 -15.40
C GLU A 140 -8.78 -5.31 -16.93
N LYS A 141 -7.70 -4.71 -17.45
CA LYS A 141 -7.35 -4.80 -18.88
C LYS A 141 -7.08 -6.24 -19.35
N ARG A 142 -6.47 -7.07 -18.49
CA ARG A 142 -6.26 -8.49 -18.80
C ARG A 142 -7.58 -9.26 -18.85
N ALA A 143 -8.49 -8.99 -17.91
CA ALA A 143 -9.81 -9.59 -17.88
C ALA A 143 -10.62 -9.21 -19.13
N GLU A 144 -10.61 -7.95 -19.52
CA GLU A 144 -11.26 -7.46 -20.74
C GLU A 144 -10.66 -8.10 -22.01
N SER A 145 -9.33 -8.19 -22.11
CA SER A 145 -8.65 -8.80 -23.25
C SER A 145 -8.89 -10.31 -23.33
N GLY A 146 -8.99 -11.01 -22.20
CA GLY A 146 -9.31 -12.42 -22.12
C GLY A 146 -10.75 -12.73 -22.54
N ALA A 147 -11.68 -11.82 -22.23
CA ALA A 147 -13.08 -11.96 -22.63
C ALA A 147 -13.27 -11.81 -24.15
N MET A 148 -12.41 -11.06 -24.84
CA MET A 148 -12.46 -10.91 -26.29
C MET A 148 -11.92 -12.13 -27.08
N GLN A 149 -11.22 -13.06 -26.47
CA GLN A 149 -10.66 -14.24 -27.13
C GLN A 149 -11.61 -15.43 -27.21
N PHE A 150 -12.82 -15.37 -26.66
CA PHE A 150 -13.79 -16.47 -26.70
C PHE A 150 -14.89 -16.36 -27.79
N GLU A 151 -14.83 -15.37 -28.65
CA GLU A 151 -15.63 -15.36 -29.88
C GLU A 151 -14.80 -15.81 -31.10
N ALA A 152 -14.31 -17.04 -31.07
CA ALA A 152 -13.92 -17.70 -32.32
C ALA A 152 -15.19 -18.20 -33.02
N PRO A 153 -15.44 -17.84 -34.29
CA PRO A 153 -16.57 -18.37 -34.99
C PRO A 153 -16.41 -19.89 -35.16
N VAL A 154 -17.37 -20.65 -34.69
CA VAL A 154 -17.49 -22.07 -34.96
C VAL A 154 -17.67 -22.23 -36.48
N ALA A 155 -16.55 -22.45 -37.17
CA ALA A 155 -16.62 -22.94 -38.57
C ALA A 155 -17.27 -24.32 -38.53
N PHE A 156 -18.46 -24.40 -39.08
CA PHE A 156 -19.13 -25.66 -39.39
C PHE A 156 -18.21 -26.44 -40.32
N ALA A 157 -17.51 -27.45 -39.82
CA ALA A 157 -16.83 -28.43 -40.65
C ALA A 157 -17.88 -29.35 -41.27
N ALA A 158 -17.99 -29.33 -42.59
CA ALA A 158 -18.78 -30.26 -43.34
C ALA A 158 -18.28 -31.70 -43.16
N PRO A 159 -19.13 -32.73 -43.20
CA PRO A 159 -18.73 -34.10 -42.98
C PRO A 159 -17.83 -34.60 -44.12
N VAL A 160 -16.61 -34.96 -43.80
CA VAL A 160 -15.68 -35.66 -44.70
C VAL A 160 -16.06 -37.13 -44.73
N GLN A 161 -16.38 -37.61 -45.97
CA GLN A 161 -16.59 -39.01 -46.24
C GLN A 161 -15.27 -39.80 -46.11
N PRO A 162 -15.28 -41.05 -45.63
CA PRO A 162 -14.06 -41.86 -45.55
C PRO A 162 -13.71 -42.48 -46.90
N GLU A 163 -12.51 -42.20 -47.41
CA GLU A 163 -11.91 -42.95 -48.51
C GLU A 163 -11.19 -44.21 -47.99
N PRO A 164 -11.12 -45.29 -48.84
CA PRO A 164 -10.69 -46.61 -48.40
C PRO A 164 -9.17 -46.75 -48.31
N VAL A 165 -8.76 -47.45 -47.25
CA VAL A 165 -7.39 -47.79 -46.90
C VAL A 165 -6.78 -48.80 -47.86
N ALA A 166 -5.61 -48.50 -48.44
CA ALA A 166 -4.73 -49.48 -49.05
C ALA A 166 -3.55 -49.78 -48.14
N PRO A 167 -3.11 -51.05 -48.03
CA PRO A 167 -2.10 -51.43 -47.05
C PRO A 167 -0.67 -51.11 -47.51
N GLN A 168 0.12 -50.50 -46.64
CA GLN A 168 1.55 -50.35 -46.86
C GLN A 168 2.35 -51.22 -45.92
N VAL A 169 3.25 -51.89 -46.53
CA VAL A 169 4.20 -52.90 -46.08
C VAL A 169 5.19 -52.35 -45.08
N ILE A 170 5.42 -53.17 -44.05
CA ILE A 170 6.43 -52.97 -43.02
C ILE A 170 7.81 -53.25 -43.61
N HIS A 171 8.75 -52.39 -43.43
CA HIS A 171 10.18 -52.69 -43.50
C HIS A 171 10.85 -52.33 -42.15
N GLU A 172 11.36 -53.40 -41.56
CA GLU A 172 12.19 -53.38 -40.37
C GLU A 172 13.64 -53.02 -40.72
N GLU A 173 14.26 -52.32 -39.74
CA GLU A 173 15.62 -52.37 -39.20
C GLU A 173 16.83 -51.88 -40.05
N PRO A 174 17.99 -51.58 -39.44
CA PRO A 174 18.43 -51.86 -38.06
C PRO A 174 19.15 -50.73 -37.29
N VAL A 175 19.27 -51.00 -36.05
CA VAL A 175 20.05 -50.42 -34.95
C VAL A 175 21.56 -50.28 -35.26
N ALA A 176 22.17 -49.17 -34.80
CA ALA A 176 23.57 -49.13 -34.42
C ALA A 176 23.78 -48.03 -33.38
N VAL A 177 23.87 -48.40 -32.12
CA VAL A 177 24.97 -48.50 -31.17
C VAL A 177 25.90 -47.27 -31.10
N ALA A 178 25.91 -46.73 -29.89
CA ALA A 178 26.81 -45.69 -29.37
C ALA A 178 28.28 -46.13 -29.36
N PRO A 179 29.25 -45.23 -29.18
CA PRO A 179 29.87 -45.12 -27.86
C PRO A 179 30.20 -43.71 -27.37
N LYS A 180 30.20 -43.55 -26.06
CA LYS A 180 31.07 -42.72 -25.22
C LYS A 180 32.44 -43.42 -25.16
N PRO A 181 33.54 -42.92 -24.55
CA PRO A 181 33.68 -41.72 -23.66
C PRO A 181 35.05 -40.97 -23.80
N ASP A 182 35.29 -40.13 -22.79
CA ASP A 182 36.60 -39.72 -22.19
C ASP A 182 37.43 -38.69 -22.94
N GLU A 183 37.83 -37.77 -22.25
CA GLU A 183 38.77 -37.44 -21.17
C GLU A 183 39.68 -36.27 -21.50
N LEU A 184 39.85 -35.50 -20.49
CA LEU A 184 41.12 -34.92 -19.97
C LEU A 184 41.74 -33.65 -20.57
N THR A 185 41.78 -32.77 -19.65
CA THR A 185 42.93 -32.05 -19.07
C THR A 185 43.46 -30.83 -19.76
N GLU A 186 43.42 -29.84 -18.94
CA GLU A 186 44.58 -29.14 -18.35
C GLU A 186 45.26 -28.04 -19.14
N LYS A 187 45.40 -26.99 -18.41
CA LYS A 187 46.56 -26.09 -18.23
C LYS A 187 46.44 -24.65 -18.75
N LEU A 188 46.41 -23.81 -17.76
CA LEU A 188 47.40 -22.78 -17.44
C LEU A 188 47.59 -21.61 -18.46
N LYS A 189 47.15 -20.45 -18.11
CA LYS A 189 47.99 -19.39 -17.55
C LYS A 189 47.13 -18.25 -17.07
#